data_488f32491d238bd7e7d3268faf1dc501
#
_entry.id   488f32491d238bd7e7d3268faf1dc501
#
_cell.length_a   1.000
_cell.length_b   1.000
_cell.length_c   1.000
_cell.angle_alpha   90.00
_cell.angle_beta   90.00
_cell.angle_gamma   90.00
#
_symmetry.space_group_name_H-M   'P 1'
#
loop_
_entity.id
_entity.type
_entity.pdbx_description
1 polymer ?
#
loop_
_entity_poly.entity_id
_entity_poly.type
_entity_poly.pdbx_seq_one_letter_code
_entity_poly.pdbx_strand_id
1 'polypeptide(L)'
;MESSNLYSKLLNAPKNAPVFLSQNLEADFIVKAYTFGLFPWTSKPVTWWCPDPRCILIPNQIHIQKNMKKFINLYQIKLDYDFLKLITLCRNTRSQSWIDDEFITTYYKLFTQGYAHSLELYENNELIGGIYGLILGKVFFGESMVSIKKNASKVAMIKLCDLLKPYDFVIDCQVYNQHLEFMGAHNISRKEFLNILKEKCNQESGFKNFKDLIT
;
A
#
# COMPACT_ATOMS: atom_id res chain seq x y z
N MET A 1 21.85 10.90 -15.95
CA MET A 1 22.75 11.44 -14.89
C MET A 1 21.99 11.80 -13.59
N GLU A 2 20.76 12.33 -13.64
CA GLU A 2 20.03 12.72 -12.42
C GLU A 2 19.55 11.54 -11.56
N SER A 3 19.09 10.44 -12.15
CA SER A 3 18.57 9.28 -11.40
C SER A 3 19.65 8.52 -10.61
N SER A 4 20.89 8.44 -11.10
CA SER A 4 22.01 7.80 -10.38
C SER A 4 22.43 8.60 -9.14
N ASN A 5 22.36 9.92 -9.21
CA ASN A 5 22.66 10.81 -8.09
C ASN A 5 21.57 10.71 -6.99
N LEU A 6 20.28 10.65 -7.38
CA LEU A 6 19.20 10.48 -6.42
C LEU A 6 19.27 9.13 -5.71
N TYR A 7 19.55 8.05 -6.45
CA TYR A 7 19.70 6.71 -5.86
C TYR A 7 20.81 6.68 -4.80
N SER A 8 21.99 7.26 -5.10
CA SER A 8 23.10 7.36 -4.14
C SER A 8 22.73 8.17 -2.90
N LYS A 9 22.00 9.28 -3.06
CA LYS A 9 21.49 10.08 -1.94
C LYS A 9 20.53 9.30 -1.07
N LEU A 10 19.62 8.51 -1.68
CA LEU A 10 18.66 7.70 -0.93
C LEU A 10 19.35 6.59 -0.13
N LEU A 11 20.39 5.95 -0.67
CA LEU A 11 21.15 4.94 0.08
C LEU A 11 21.76 5.49 1.37
N ASN A 12 22.13 6.78 1.38
CA ASN A 12 22.72 7.47 2.53
C ASN A 12 21.71 8.29 3.33
N ALA A 13 20.41 8.23 2.99
CA ALA A 13 19.37 8.98 3.67
C ALA A 13 19.17 8.47 5.11
N PRO A 14 18.60 9.27 6.02
CA PRO A 14 18.27 8.85 7.38
C PRO A 14 17.46 7.55 7.39
N LYS A 15 17.71 6.69 8.38
CA LYS A 15 16.99 5.40 8.50
C LYS A 15 15.58 5.58 9.04
N ASN A 16 15.43 6.44 10.05
CA ASN A 16 14.19 6.64 10.81
C ASN A 16 13.85 8.14 10.92
N ALA A 17 14.01 8.89 9.83
CA ALA A 17 13.64 10.31 9.75
C ALA A 17 13.25 10.66 8.31
N PRO A 18 12.53 11.78 8.10
CA PRO A 18 12.23 12.24 6.75
C PRO A 18 13.51 12.50 5.94
N VAL A 19 13.45 12.17 4.66
CA VAL A 19 14.54 12.44 3.72
C VAL A 19 14.52 13.93 3.31
N PHE A 20 13.32 14.47 3.11
CA PHE A 20 13.09 15.88 2.83
C PHE A 20 11.64 16.27 3.15
N LEU A 21 11.36 17.57 3.05
CA LEU A 21 10.05 18.17 3.27
C LEU A 21 9.59 18.89 2.00
N SER A 22 8.29 18.93 1.78
CA SER A 22 7.66 19.81 0.77
C SER A 22 6.42 20.47 1.34
N GLN A 23 5.93 21.52 0.64
CA GLN A 23 4.76 22.28 1.10
C GLN A 23 3.46 21.60 0.68
N ASN A 24 3.42 21.05 -0.55
CA ASN A 24 2.21 20.50 -1.16
C ASN A 24 2.34 19.01 -1.42
N LEU A 25 1.23 18.30 -1.27
CA LEU A 25 1.09 16.89 -1.60
C LEU A 25 0.49 16.79 -3.01
N GLU A 26 1.34 16.59 -4.02
CA GLU A 26 0.93 16.56 -5.43
C GLU A 26 0.89 15.13 -5.98
N ALA A 27 -0.23 14.75 -6.63
CA ALA A 27 -0.45 13.39 -7.14
C ALA A 27 0.65 12.93 -8.12
N ASP A 28 1.04 13.77 -9.07
CA ASP A 28 2.05 13.42 -10.07
C ASP A 28 3.44 13.25 -9.44
N PHE A 29 3.74 14.03 -8.38
CA PHE A 29 4.96 13.86 -7.62
C PHE A 29 4.95 12.58 -6.79
N ILE A 30 3.80 12.20 -6.20
CA ILE A 30 3.62 10.94 -5.46
C ILE A 30 4.01 9.76 -6.34
N VAL A 31 3.41 9.63 -7.54
CA VAL A 31 3.71 8.53 -8.46
C VAL A 31 5.21 8.41 -8.71
N LYS A 32 5.88 9.53 -9.00
CA LYS A 32 7.33 9.56 -9.20
C LYS A 32 8.11 9.21 -7.94
N ALA A 33 7.71 9.74 -6.78
CA ALA A 33 8.39 9.51 -5.50
C ALA A 33 8.37 8.02 -5.10
N TYR A 34 7.24 7.33 -5.32
CA TYR A 34 7.10 5.92 -5.01
C TYR A 34 8.05 5.02 -5.82
N THR A 35 8.34 5.36 -7.08
CA THR A 35 9.33 4.60 -7.86
C THR A 35 10.74 4.70 -7.30
N PHE A 36 10.99 5.68 -6.42
CA PHE A 36 12.24 5.84 -5.65
C PHE A 36 12.12 5.40 -4.19
N GLY A 37 11.05 4.70 -3.82
CA GLY A 37 10.83 4.20 -2.46
C GLY A 37 10.44 5.26 -1.44
N LEU A 38 10.17 6.49 -1.89
CA LEU A 38 9.72 7.59 -1.04
C LEU A 38 8.20 7.55 -0.90
N PHE A 39 7.70 7.75 0.31
CA PHE A 39 6.27 7.92 0.57
C PHE A 39 6.02 9.09 1.52
N PRO A 40 4.86 9.78 1.44
CA PRO A 40 4.50 10.85 2.34
C PRO A 40 3.94 10.30 3.65
N TRP A 41 4.35 10.85 4.80
CA TRP A 41 3.80 10.45 6.11
C TRP A 41 2.89 11.51 6.73
N THR A 42 3.11 12.77 6.41
CA THR A 42 2.29 13.91 6.83
C THR A 42 2.04 14.83 5.65
N SER A 43 0.98 15.64 5.69
CA SER A 43 0.66 16.62 4.65
C SER A 43 1.10 18.04 4.98
N LYS A 44 1.25 18.41 6.27
CA LYS A 44 1.52 19.79 6.72
C LYS A 44 2.60 19.86 7.78
N PRO A 45 3.87 20.05 7.38
CA PRO A 45 4.43 19.94 6.03
C PRO A 45 4.40 18.49 5.54
N VAL A 46 4.50 18.30 4.24
CA VAL A 46 4.65 16.94 3.69
C VAL A 46 6.03 16.42 4.05
N THR A 47 6.08 15.32 4.80
CA THR A 47 7.33 14.65 5.15
C THR A 47 7.51 13.42 4.28
N TRP A 48 8.63 13.35 3.54
CA TRP A 48 8.93 12.24 2.63
C TRP A 48 9.91 11.27 3.27
N TRP A 49 9.51 10.00 3.33
CA TRP A 49 10.23 8.94 4.04
C TRP A 49 10.70 7.83 3.13
N CYS A 50 11.89 7.31 3.42
CA CYS A 50 12.43 6.09 2.81
C CYS A 50 13.17 5.30 3.90
N PRO A 51 12.47 4.63 4.80
CA PRO A 51 13.07 3.98 5.97
C PRO A 51 14.02 2.83 5.59
N ASP A 52 14.93 2.51 6.53
CA ASP A 52 15.81 1.36 6.47
C ASP A 52 15.85 0.69 7.86
N PRO A 53 15.34 -0.54 8.02
CA PRO A 53 14.87 -1.44 6.96
C PRO A 53 13.50 -1.07 6.37
N ARG A 54 13.17 -1.66 5.22
CA ARG A 54 11.85 -1.61 4.59
C ARG A 54 11.11 -2.92 4.79
N CYS A 55 9.86 -2.85 5.22
CA CYS A 55 9.00 -4.03 5.36
C CYS A 55 8.29 -4.35 4.05
N ILE A 56 8.39 -5.60 3.59
CA ILE A 56 7.70 -6.08 2.40
C ILE A 56 6.96 -7.39 2.68
N LEU A 57 5.96 -7.69 1.84
CA LEU A 57 5.28 -8.99 1.80
C LEU A 57 5.29 -9.51 0.36
N ILE A 58 5.75 -10.74 0.19
CA ILE A 58 5.64 -11.44 -1.09
C ILE A 58 4.33 -12.23 -1.10
N PRO A 59 3.38 -11.98 -2.04
CA PRO A 59 2.07 -12.60 -2.03
C PRO A 59 2.10 -14.14 -1.94
N ASN A 60 3.06 -14.80 -2.62
CA ASN A 60 3.22 -16.25 -2.56
C ASN A 60 3.72 -16.77 -1.20
N GLN A 61 4.23 -15.91 -0.33
CA GLN A 61 4.79 -16.26 0.98
C GLN A 61 3.87 -15.88 2.13
N ILE A 62 2.64 -15.44 1.84
CA ILE A 62 1.70 -15.08 2.89
C ILE A 62 1.42 -16.26 3.83
N HIS A 63 1.56 -16.02 5.13
CA HIS A 63 1.23 -17.01 6.16
C HIS A 63 -0.22 -16.85 6.61
N ILE A 64 -1.04 -17.87 6.37
CA ILE A 64 -2.46 -17.88 6.74
C ILE A 64 -2.66 -18.76 7.97
N GLN A 65 -2.90 -18.15 9.12
CA GLN A 65 -3.20 -18.86 10.36
C GLN A 65 -4.44 -19.75 10.21
N LYS A 66 -4.42 -20.95 10.82
CA LYS A 66 -5.52 -21.94 10.73
C LYS A 66 -6.90 -21.35 11.10
N ASN A 67 -6.95 -20.46 12.10
CA ASN A 67 -8.18 -19.81 12.53
C ASN A 67 -8.73 -18.77 11.54
N MET A 68 -7.95 -18.36 10.54
CA MET A 68 -8.40 -17.43 9.49
C MET A 68 -9.28 -18.08 8.43
N LYS A 69 -9.17 -19.40 8.24
CA LYS A 69 -9.93 -20.15 7.21
C LYS A 69 -11.45 -19.89 7.26
N LYS A 70 -12.02 -19.73 8.46
CA LYS A 70 -13.44 -19.44 8.66
C LYS A 70 -13.86 -18.01 8.28
N PHE A 71 -12.91 -17.06 8.17
CA PHE A 71 -13.19 -15.67 7.83
C PHE A 71 -12.97 -15.37 6.34
N ILE A 72 -12.11 -16.11 5.65
CA ILE A 72 -11.67 -15.83 4.28
C ILE A 72 -12.85 -15.75 3.29
N ASN A 73 -13.87 -16.57 3.48
CA ASN A 73 -15.04 -16.63 2.60
C ASN A 73 -16.32 -16.04 3.23
N LEU A 74 -16.16 -15.34 4.36
CA LEU A 74 -17.30 -14.77 5.08
C LEU A 74 -17.81 -13.47 4.45
N TYR A 75 -16.90 -12.70 3.85
CA TYR A 75 -17.17 -11.35 3.38
C TYR A 75 -17.18 -11.26 1.86
N GLN A 76 -18.08 -10.44 1.32
CA GLN A 76 -18.09 -10.09 -0.10
C GLN A 76 -16.90 -9.16 -0.38
N ILE A 77 -16.15 -9.46 -1.44
CA ILE A 77 -15.03 -8.63 -1.91
C ILE A 77 -15.52 -7.73 -3.02
N LYS A 78 -15.13 -6.47 -3.00
CA LYS A 78 -15.24 -5.55 -4.12
C LYS A 78 -13.89 -4.87 -4.34
N LEU A 79 -13.57 -4.58 -5.60
CA LEU A 79 -12.35 -3.87 -5.98
C LEU A 79 -12.73 -2.52 -6.59
N ASP A 80 -12.09 -1.45 -6.11
CA ASP A 80 -12.31 -0.08 -6.61
C ASP A 80 -13.79 0.32 -6.68
N TYR A 81 -14.58 -0.14 -5.72
CA TYR A 81 -16.02 0.08 -5.71
C TYR A 81 -16.40 1.41 -5.04
N ASP A 82 -15.85 1.68 -3.85
CA ASP A 82 -16.08 2.91 -3.10
C ASP A 82 -14.80 3.35 -2.35
N PHE A 83 -13.78 3.70 -3.15
CA PHE A 83 -12.45 4.10 -2.65
C PHE A 83 -12.55 5.24 -1.64
N LEU A 84 -13.40 6.26 -1.91
CA LEU A 84 -13.55 7.42 -1.04
C LEU A 84 -14.10 7.03 0.34
N LYS A 85 -15.06 6.12 0.37
CA LYS A 85 -15.61 5.59 1.63
C LYS A 85 -14.57 4.82 2.42
N LEU A 86 -13.74 3.99 1.74
CA LEU A 86 -12.70 3.22 2.40
C LEU A 86 -11.61 4.11 3.01
N ILE A 87 -11.05 5.07 2.27
CA ILE A 87 -10.02 5.98 2.79
C ILE A 87 -10.55 6.83 3.95
N THR A 88 -11.81 7.29 3.85
CA THR A 88 -12.49 8.02 4.93
C THR A 88 -12.68 7.14 6.16
N LEU A 89 -13.04 5.87 5.98
CA LEU A 89 -13.15 4.90 7.07
C LEU A 89 -11.81 4.65 7.75
N CYS A 90 -10.71 4.55 6.97
CA CYS A 90 -9.35 4.43 7.50
C CYS A 90 -8.97 5.62 8.38
N ARG A 91 -9.38 6.85 8.00
CA ARG A 91 -9.18 8.05 8.80
C ARG A 91 -9.96 8.00 10.12
N ASN A 92 -11.26 7.72 10.03
CA ASN A 92 -12.20 7.89 11.14
C ASN A 92 -12.07 6.82 12.24
N THR A 93 -11.45 5.70 11.95
CA THR A 93 -11.23 4.61 12.92
C THR A 93 -10.00 4.79 13.80
N ARG A 94 -9.21 5.83 13.58
CA ARG A 94 -7.99 6.13 14.36
C ARG A 94 -8.22 7.37 15.21
N SER A 95 -7.83 7.31 16.48
CA SER A 95 -7.87 8.47 17.39
C SER A 95 -6.93 9.60 16.95
N GLN A 96 -5.81 9.23 16.35
CA GLN A 96 -4.86 10.14 15.69
C GLN A 96 -4.56 9.58 14.31
N SER A 97 -5.15 10.20 13.30
CA SER A 97 -4.92 9.80 11.91
C SER A 97 -3.98 10.78 11.23
N TRP A 98 -3.03 10.24 10.48
CA TRP A 98 -2.18 11.00 9.56
C TRP A 98 -2.93 11.33 8.25
N ILE A 99 -4.08 10.66 8.01
CA ILE A 99 -4.92 10.86 6.83
C ILE A 99 -5.80 12.08 7.10
N ASP A 100 -5.47 13.23 6.51
CA ASP A 100 -6.29 14.44 6.53
C ASP A 100 -7.02 14.66 5.21
N ASP A 101 -7.68 15.82 5.05
CA ASP A 101 -8.45 16.13 3.83
C ASP A 101 -7.56 16.26 2.59
N GLU A 102 -6.31 16.74 2.75
CA GLU A 102 -5.35 16.84 1.65
C GLU A 102 -4.93 15.44 1.16
N PHE A 103 -4.66 14.50 2.08
CA PHE A 103 -4.43 13.10 1.73
C PHE A 103 -5.64 12.49 1.00
N ILE A 104 -6.85 12.64 1.54
CA ILE A 104 -8.05 12.09 0.90
C ILE A 104 -8.21 12.63 -0.51
N THR A 105 -8.11 13.95 -0.69
CA THR A 105 -8.28 14.60 -1.99
C THR A 105 -7.22 14.13 -2.98
N THR A 106 -5.95 14.07 -2.55
CA THR A 106 -4.83 13.69 -3.42
C THR A 106 -4.88 12.20 -3.79
N TYR A 107 -5.18 11.31 -2.83
CA TYR A 107 -5.29 9.88 -3.13
C TYR A 107 -6.55 9.55 -3.94
N TYR A 108 -7.63 10.30 -3.78
CA TYR A 108 -8.78 10.19 -4.67
C TYR A 108 -8.45 10.62 -6.11
N LYS A 109 -7.63 11.67 -6.28
CA LYS A 109 -7.11 12.03 -7.61
C LYS A 109 -6.25 10.90 -8.19
N LEU A 110 -5.36 10.29 -7.42
CA LEU A 110 -4.58 9.12 -7.84
C LEU A 110 -5.48 7.93 -8.22
N PHE A 111 -6.58 7.72 -7.51
CA PHE A 111 -7.59 6.72 -7.84
C PHE A 111 -8.25 7.00 -9.19
N THR A 112 -8.68 8.23 -9.45
CA THR A 112 -9.29 8.60 -10.74
C THR A 112 -8.30 8.54 -11.90
N GLN A 113 -7.00 8.66 -11.62
CA GLN A 113 -5.92 8.50 -12.59
C GLN A 113 -5.52 7.02 -12.81
N GLY A 114 -6.07 6.07 -12.03
CA GLY A 114 -5.79 4.65 -12.15
C GLY A 114 -4.48 4.20 -11.48
N TYR A 115 -3.92 5.00 -10.56
CA TYR A 115 -2.75 4.63 -9.76
C TYR A 115 -3.10 4.07 -8.39
N ALA A 116 -4.12 4.65 -7.73
CA ALA A 116 -4.57 4.14 -6.44
C ALA A 116 -5.73 3.16 -6.62
N HIS A 117 -5.74 2.12 -5.78
CA HIS A 117 -6.69 1.01 -5.84
C HIS A 117 -7.12 0.61 -4.44
N SER A 118 -8.32 0.02 -4.35
CA SER A 118 -8.87 -0.48 -3.09
C SER A 118 -9.41 -1.90 -3.22
N LEU A 119 -9.19 -2.70 -2.17
CA LEU A 119 -9.89 -3.94 -1.92
C LEU A 119 -10.77 -3.76 -0.69
N GLU A 120 -12.06 -3.88 -0.88
CA GLU A 120 -13.10 -3.59 0.09
C GLU A 120 -13.83 -4.86 0.49
N LEU A 121 -14.14 -4.97 1.78
CA LEU A 121 -14.90 -6.09 2.33
C LEU A 121 -16.27 -5.62 2.80
N TYR A 122 -17.29 -6.31 2.32
CA TYR A 122 -18.69 -6.02 2.64
C TYR A 122 -19.38 -7.19 3.34
N GLU A 123 -20.24 -6.88 4.30
CA GLU A 123 -21.19 -7.78 4.93
C GLU A 123 -22.54 -7.07 4.99
N ASN A 124 -23.62 -7.70 4.47
CA ASN A 124 -24.97 -7.11 4.41
C ASN A 124 -24.99 -5.70 3.76
N ASN A 125 -24.21 -5.50 2.68
CA ASN A 125 -24.00 -4.24 1.99
C ASN A 125 -23.30 -3.12 2.80
N GLU A 126 -22.77 -3.43 3.98
CA GLU A 126 -21.99 -2.51 4.78
C GLU A 126 -20.48 -2.72 4.56
N LEU A 127 -19.73 -1.65 4.38
CA LEU A 127 -18.26 -1.68 4.32
C LEU A 127 -17.72 -1.97 5.72
N ILE A 128 -17.09 -3.13 5.91
CA ILE A 128 -16.63 -3.61 7.21
C ILE A 128 -15.11 -3.65 7.35
N GLY A 129 -14.39 -3.36 6.29
CA GLY A 129 -12.94 -3.32 6.27
C GLY A 129 -12.38 -3.29 4.86
N GLY A 130 -11.08 -3.21 4.74
CA GLY A 130 -10.41 -3.17 3.46
C GLY A 130 -8.97 -2.67 3.55
N ILE A 131 -8.35 -2.57 2.41
CA ILE A 131 -7.00 -2.03 2.20
C ILE A 131 -7.00 -1.17 0.95
N TYR A 132 -6.27 -0.06 0.96
CA TYR A 132 -5.97 0.70 -0.24
C TYR A 132 -4.48 0.96 -0.37
N GLY A 133 -4.06 1.23 -1.59
CA GLY A 133 -2.67 1.51 -1.92
C GLY A 133 -2.50 1.92 -3.37
N LEU A 134 -1.25 2.10 -3.81
CA LEU A 134 -0.91 2.40 -5.19
C LEU A 134 -0.39 1.15 -5.90
N ILE A 135 -0.66 1.04 -7.20
CA ILE A 135 -0.03 0.03 -8.07
C ILE A 135 0.86 0.75 -9.09
N LEU A 136 2.15 0.47 -9.03
CA LEU A 136 3.12 0.91 -10.04
C LEU A 136 3.87 -0.33 -10.54
N GLY A 137 3.63 -0.68 -11.80
CA GLY A 137 4.15 -1.92 -12.36
C GLY A 137 3.67 -3.16 -11.58
N LYS A 138 4.60 -3.91 -11.01
CA LYS A 138 4.35 -5.10 -10.18
C LYS A 138 4.59 -4.86 -8.68
N VAL A 139 4.40 -3.62 -8.22
CA VAL A 139 4.48 -3.27 -6.80
C VAL A 139 3.15 -2.70 -6.35
N PHE A 140 2.58 -3.28 -5.29
CA PHE A 140 1.47 -2.69 -4.54
C PHE A 140 2.03 -1.99 -3.31
N PHE A 141 1.95 -0.66 -3.28
CA PHE A 141 2.35 0.14 -2.13
C PHE A 141 1.17 0.27 -1.18
N GLY A 142 1.20 -0.47 -0.07
CA GLY A 142 0.13 -0.48 0.92
C GLY A 142 0.13 0.80 1.75
N GLU A 143 -0.96 1.58 1.66
CA GLU A 143 -1.10 2.83 2.38
C GLU A 143 -1.75 2.64 3.74
N SER A 144 -2.91 2.06 3.74
CA SER A 144 -3.67 1.86 4.96
C SER A 144 -4.67 0.72 4.83
N MET A 145 -4.99 0.12 5.96
CA MET A 145 -6.04 -0.87 6.08
C MET A 145 -6.89 -0.60 7.32
N VAL A 146 -8.15 -1.03 7.26
CA VAL A 146 -9.13 -0.84 8.34
C VAL A 146 -9.89 -2.13 8.60
N SER A 147 -10.31 -2.32 9.85
CA SER A 147 -11.04 -3.48 10.32
C SER A 147 -12.13 -3.03 11.29
N ILE A 148 -13.38 -2.93 10.82
CA ILE A 148 -14.56 -2.70 11.67
C ILE A 148 -15.00 -4.03 12.30
N LYS A 149 -15.06 -5.07 11.49
CA LYS A 149 -15.32 -6.43 11.96
C LYS A 149 -14.03 -7.17 12.26
N LYS A 150 -14.07 -8.10 13.20
CA LYS A 150 -12.93 -8.91 13.62
C LYS A 150 -12.21 -9.55 12.41
N ASN A 151 -10.90 -9.36 12.30
CA ASN A 151 -10.04 -9.90 11.25
C ASN A 151 -10.32 -9.38 9.82
N ALA A 152 -11.16 -8.37 9.60
CA ALA A 152 -11.45 -7.88 8.26
C ALA A 152 -10.17 -7.40 7.52
N SER A 153 -9.29 -6.64 8.18
CA SER A 153 -8.02 -6.23 7.56
C SER A 153 -7.10 -7.39 7.20
N LYS A 154 -7.08 -8.47 8.02
CA LYS A 154 -6.34 -9.69 7.68
C LYS A 154 -6.92 -10.39 6.46
N VAL A 155 -8.25 -10.49 6.37
CA VAL A 155 -8.93 -11.05 5.21
C VAL A 155 -8.64 -10.21 3.98
N ALA A 156 -8.68 -8.89 4.07
CA ALA A 156 -8.34 -7.99 2.97
C ALA A 156 -6.91 -8.25 2.45
N MET A 157 -5.92 -8.34 3.34
CA MET A 157 -4.54 -8.65 2.96
C MET A 157 -4.40 -10.05 2.33
N ILE A 158 -5.05 -11.08 2.89
CA ILE A 158 -5.03 -12.44 2.33
C ILE A 158 -5.61 -12.44 0.91
N LYS A 159 -6.77 -11.79 0.72
CA LYS A 159 -7.43 -11.71 -0.58
C LYS A 159 -6.60 -10.90 -1.59
N LEU A 160 -5.99 -9.80 -1.15
CA LEU A 160 -5.07 -9.04 -2.01
C LEU A 160 -3.89 -9.91 -2.46
N CYS A 161 -3.27 -10.66 -1.54
CA CYS A 161 -2.21 -11.61 -1.91
C CYS A 161 -2.69 -12.68 -2.87
N ASP A 162 -3.89 -13.26 -2.65
CA ASP A 162 -4.47 -14.27 -3.55
C ASP A 162 -4.67 -13.73 -4.97
N LEU A 163 -5.08 -12.47 -5.11
CA LEU A 163 -5.27 -11.81 -6.40
C LEU A 163 -3.94 -11.48 -7.09
N LEU A 164 -2.92 -11.05 -6.33
CA LEU A 164 -1.66 -10.55 -6.88
C LEU A 164 -0.60 -11.64 -7.10
N LYS A 165 -0.68 -12.78 -6.40
CA LYS A 165 0.33 -13.85 -6.51
C LYS A 165 0.55 -14.41 -7.92
N PRO A 166 -0.47 -14.52 -8.83
CA PRO A 166 -0.22 -15.01 -10.19
C PRO A 166 0.61 -14.06 -11.05
N TYR A 167 0.74 -12.79 -10.64
CA TYR A 167 1.36 -11.72 -11.43
C TYR A 167 2.76 -11.31 -10.92
N ASP A 168 3.33 -12.05 -9.96
CA ASP A 168 4.68 -11.82 -9.41
C ASP A 168 4.84 -10.44 -8.76
N PHE A 169 3.85 -10.02 -8.00
CA PHE A 169 3.86 -8.75 -7.26
C PHE A 169 4.71 -8.81 -5.99
N VAL A 170 5.14 -7.62 -5.58
CA VAL A 170 5.63 -7.33 -4.22
C VAL A 170 4.68 -6.34 -3.57
N ILE A 171 4.32 -6.56 -2.31
CA ILE A 171 3.57 -5.62 -1.48
C ILE A 171 4.57 -4.87 -0.59
N ASP A 172 4.66 -3.57 -0.77
CA ASP A 172 5.39 -2.69 0.12
C ASP A 172 4.53 -2.38 1.35
N CYS A 173 4.97 -2.84 2.50
CA CYS A 173 4.33 -2.59 3.80
C CYS A 173 4.95 -1.40 4.54
N GLN A 174 5.88 -0.68 3.89
CA GLN A 174 6.56 0.52 4.39
C GLN A 174 7.37 0.25 5.66
N VAL A 175 6.75 0.33 6.83
CA VAL A 175 7.41 0.18 8.13
C VAL A 175 7.01 -1.14 8.78
N TYR A 176 7.94 -1.74 9.50
CA TYR A 176 7.69 -2.96 10.27
C TYR A 176 6.43 -2.84 11.14
N ASN A 177 5.61 -3.89 11.07
CA ASN A 177 4.43 -4.05 11.88
C ASN A 177 4.29 -5.52 12.27
N GLN A 178 4.27 -5.80 13.59
CA GLN A 178 4.16 -7.16 14.12
C GLN A 178 2.95 -7.93 13.56
N HIS A 179 1.84 -7.23 13.31
CA HIS A 179 0.65 -7.83 12.73
C HIS A 179 0.89 -8.36 11.31
N LEU A 180 1.66 -7.62 10.48
CA LEU A 180 2.03 -8.04 9.14
C LEU A 180 3.14 -9.08 9.14
N GLU A 181 4.06 -9.04 10.09
CA GLU A 181 5.08 -10.07 10.29
C GLU A 181 4.44 -11.46 10.51
N PHE A 182 3.41 -11.55 11.37
CA PHE A 182 2.64 -12.79 11.54
C PHE A 182 1.96 -13.29 10.26
N MET A 183 1.80 -12.41 9.26
CA MET A 183 1.27 -12.76 7.94
C MET A 183 2.37 -13.05 6.91
N GLY A 184 3.65 -13.03 7.31
CA GLY A 184 4.78 -13.35 6.44
C GLY A 184 5.53 -12.13 5.91
N ALA A 185 5.14 -10.90 6.31
CA ALA A 185 5.92 -9.72 5.97
C ALA A 185 7.28 -9.75 6.69
N HIS A 186 8.31 -9.27 6.05
CA HIS A 186 9.67 -9.26 6.57
C HIS A 186 10.43 -8.00 6.15
N ASN A 187 11.48 -7.70 6.90
CA ASN A 187 12.33 -6.56 6.64
C ASN A 187 13.46 -6.91 5.66
N ILE A 188 13.69 -6.02 4.71
CA ILE A 188 14.85 -6.03 3.83
C ILE A 188 15.61 -4.70 3.95
N SER A 189 16.85 -4.65 3.50
CA SER A 189 17.58 -3.39 3.43
C SER A 189 16.96 -2.43 2.40
N ARG A 190 17.10 -1.12 2.63
CA ARG A 190 16.71 -0.10 1.64
C ARG A 190 17.34 -0.36 0.27
N LYS A 191 18.59 -0.80 0.24
CA LYS A 191 19.29 -1.13 -1.01
C LYS A 191 18.58 -2.23 -1.79
N GLU A 192 18.19 -3.31 -1.13
CA GLU A 192 17.43 -4.41 -1.75
C GLU A 192 16.07 -3.93 -2.23
N PHE A 193 15.37 -3.14 -1.40
CA PHE A 193 14.08 -2.57 -1.77
C PHE A 193 14.16 -1.68 -3.00
N LEU A 194 15.13 -0.76 -3.07
CA LEU A 194 15.34 0.11 -4.23
C LEU A 194 15.68 -0.67 -5.51
N ASN A 195 16.39 -1.80 -5.40
CA ASN A 195 16.63 -2.69 -6.53
C ASN A 195 15.34 -3.36 -7.02
N ILE A 196 14.49 -3.82 -6.09
CA ILE A 196 13.15 -4.37 -6.42
C ILE A 196 12.32 -3.33 -7.17
N LEU A 197 12.27 -2.08 -6.69
CA LEU A 197 11.52 -1.01 -7.34
C LEU A 197 12.02 -0.74 -8.76
N LYS A 198 13.34 -0.67 -8.94
CA LYS A 198 13.97 -0.44 -10.25
C LYS A 198 13.56 -1.52 -11.27
N GLU A 199 13.45 -2.76 -10.82
CA GLU A 199 13.04 -3.90 -11.65
C GLU A 199 11.52 -3.90 -11.87
N LYS A 200 10.74 -3.87 -10.80
CA LYS A 200 9.30 -4.20 -10.84
C LYS A 200 8.39 -3.04 -11.18
N CYS A 201 8.73 -1.79 -10.83
CA CYS A 201 7.90 -0.64 -11.18
C CYS A 201 7.85 -0.36 -12.71
N ASN A 202 8.82 -0.86 -13.47
CA ASN A 202 8.89 -0.70 -14.92
C ASN A 202 8.27 -1.87 -15.71
N GLN A 203 7.77 -2.90 -15.03
CA GLN A 203 7.09 -4.03 -15.66
C GLN A 203 5.60 -3.75 -15.81
N GLU A 204 4.96 -4.37 -16.80
CA GLU A 204 3.50 -4.36 -16.88
C GLU A 204 2.91 -5.18 -15.72
N SER A 205 1.78 -4.72 -15.15
CA SER A 205 1.10 -5.39 -14.03
C SER A 205 0.63 -6.82 -14.38
N GLY A 206 0.37 -7.08 -15.67
CA GLY A 206 -0.15 -8.36 -16.15
C GLY A 206 -1.68 -8.42 -16.19
N PHE A 207 -2.36 -7.35 -15.81
CA PHE A 207 -3.81 -7.16 -15.95
C PHE A 207 -4.10 -5.73 -16.46
N LYS A 208 -5.25 -5.58 -17.13
CA LYS A 208 -5.65 -4.29 -17.71
C LYS A 208 -6.24 -3.36 -16.64
N ASN A 209 -7.15 -3.88 -15.82
CA ASN A 209 -7.77 -3.12 -14.75
C ASN A 209 -7.75 -3.95 -13.46
N PHE A 210 -7.52 -3.32 -12.33
CA PHE A 210 -7.52 -4.00 -11.03
C PHE A 210 -8.89 -4.63 -10.72
N LYS A 211 -9.98 -4.00 -11.15
CA LYS A 211 -11.36 -4.52 -10.98
C LYS A 211 -11.58 -5.89 -11.65
N ASP A 212 -10.86 -6.18 -12.72
CA ASP A 212 -11.04 -7.41 -13.51
C ASP A 212 -10.48 -8.65 -12.81
N LEU A 213 -9.78 -8.48 -11.68
CA LEU A 213 -9.19 -9.59 -10.92
C LEU A 213 -10.22 -10.45 -10.15
N ILE A 214 -11.47 -10.01 -10.04
CA ILE A 214 -12.59 -10.72 -9.38
C ILE A 214 -13.78 -10.93 -10.31
N THR A 215 -13.55 -11.23 -11.57
CA THR A 215 -14.63 -11.64 -12.50
C THR A 215 -15.04 -13.09 -12.30
#